data_73a7c45ee7f739babbec387a3a520635
#
_entry.id   73a7c45ee7f739babbec387a3a520635
#
_cell.length_a   1.000
_cell.length_b   1.000
_cell.length_c   1.000
_cell.angle_alpha   90.00
_cell.angle_beta   90.00
_cell.angle_gamma   90.00
#
_symmetry.space_group_name_H-M   'P 1'
#
loop_
_entity.id
_entity.type
_entity.pdbx_description
1 polymer ?
#
loop_
_entity_poly.entity_id
_entity_poly.type
_entity_poly.pdbx_seq_one_letter_code
_entity_poly.pdbx_strand_id
1 'polypeptide(L)'
;MYKVFFNQKPLILTNEIQEFSDTEPFIFIKYSSARQILKALKSTKNSKVYLYHKNIDKLWKTFVKQFPVIEAAGGLVERTDNKFLFIFRNDKWDLPKGGVEKNELIIEAAKREVTVSYTHLTLPTILLV
;
A
#
# COMPACT_ATOMS: atom_id res chain seq x y z
N MET A 1 -15.48 1.19 4.31
CA MET A 1 -14.34 1.84 5.04
C MET A 1 -13.04 1.27 4.50
N TYR A 2 -12.08 2.12 4.20
CA TYR A 2 -10.73 1.70 3.78
C TYR A 2 -9.71 2.21 4.78
N LYS A 3 -8.65 1.45 4.99
CA LYS A 3 -7.53 1.81 5.86
C LYS A 3 -6.25 1.85 5.06
N VAL A 4 -5.62 3.01 5.02
CA VAL A 4 -4.35 3.24 4.34
C VAL A 4 -3.33 3.69 5.39
N PHE A 5 -2.06 3.37 5.19
CA PHE A 5 -1.02 3.77 6.12
C PHE A 5 -0.05 4.75 5.46
N PHE A 6 0.22 5.82 6.18
CA PHE A 6 1.35 6.71 5.90
C PHE A 6 2.44 6.40 6.93
N ASN A 7 3.45 5.65 6.52
CA ASN A 7 4.36 4.96 7.44
C ASN A 7 3.54 4.08 8.40
N GLN A 8 3.56 4.35 9.69
CA GLN A 8 2.78 3.60 10.69
C GLN A 8 1.47 4.30 11.08
N LYS A 9 1.21 5.50 10.54
CA LYS A 9 0.03 6.29 10.89
C LYS A 9 -1.16 5.90 10.01
N PRO A 10 -2.28 5.49 10.59
CA PRO A 10 -3.46 5.12 9.83
C PRO A 10 -4.20 6.34 9.30
N LEU A 11 -4.59 6.27 8.04
CA LEU A 11 -5.56 7.12 7.37
C LEU A 11 -6.81 6.28 7.13
N ILE A 12 -7.91 6.66 7.74
CA ILE A 12 -9.18 5.96 7.64
C ILE A 12 -10.10 6.70 6.67
N LEU A 13 -10.44 6.04 5.58
CA LEU A 13 -11.43 6.54 4.63
C LEU A 13 -12.78 5.98 5.02
N THR A 14 -13.72 6.86 5.38
CA THR A 14 -15.03 6.46 5.92
C THR A 14 -16.18 7.31 5.37
N ASN A 15 -17.36 6.72 5.32
CA ASN A 15 -18.63 7.42 5.06
C ASN A 15 -19.46 7.59 6.33
N GLU A 16 -18.94 7.20 7.47
CA GLU A 16 -19.56 7.39 8.79
C GLU A 16 -18.93 8.59 9.50
N ILE A 17 -19.75 9.38 10.16
CA ILE A 17 -19.27 10.49 10.98
C ILE A 17 -18.66 9.89 12.23
N GLN A 18 -17.39 10.23 12.48
CA GLN A 18 -16.64 9.80 13.65
C GLN A 18 -16.51 10.99 14.63
N GLU A 19 -16.45 10.67 15.90
CA GLU A 19 -15.97 11.64 16.87
C GLU A 19 -14.51 11.94 16.58
N PHE A 20 -14.19 13.22 16.48
CA PHE A 20 -12.83 13.68 16.25
C PHE A 20 -12.24 14.29 17.52
N SER A 21 -10.94 14.22 17.64
CA SER A 21 -10.19 14.83 18.73
C SER A 21 -9.07 15.70 18.17
N ASP A 22 -8.39 16.42 19.04
CA ASP A 22 -7.23 17.25 18.66
C ASP A 22 -6.08 16.44 18.05
N THR A 23 -6.05 15.11 18.29
CA THR A 23 -5.03 14.19 17.79
C THR A 23 -5.54 13.26 16.68
N GLU A 24 -6.83 13.30 16.37
CA GLU A 24 -7.47 12.49 15.34
C GLU A 24 -8.38 13.37 14.45
N PRO A 25 -7.79 14.20 13.59
CA PRO A 25 -8.54 15.12 12.77
C PRO A 25 -9.46 14.40 11.77
N PHE A 26 -10.63 14.99 11.58
CA PHE A 26 -11.66 14.53 10.66
C PHE A 26 -11.73 15.50 9.47
N ILE A 27 -11.37 15.01 8.28
CA ILE A 27 -11.18 15.82 7.09
C ILE A 27 -12.22 15.46 6.03
N PHE A 28 -12.92 16.45 5.50
CA PHE A 28 -13.81 16.27 4.37
C PHE A 28 -13.00 16.31 3.07
N ILE A 29 -12.90 15.18 2.36
CA ILE A 29 -12.09 15.10 1.14
C ILE A 29 -12.53 16.09 0.06
N LYS A 30 -13.83 16.39 0.00
CA LYS A 30 -14.40 17.32 -0.98
C LYS A 30 -13.81 18.74 -0.88
N TYR A 31 -13.36 19.12 0.32
CA TYR A 31 -12.89 20.48 0.62
C TYR A 31 -11.39 20.51 0.92
N SER A 32 -10.69 19.42 0.69
CA SER A 32 -9.28 19.27 1.08
C SER A 32 -8.42 18.86 -0.11
N SER A 33 -7.24 19.46 -0.21
CA SER A 33 -6.22 19.09 -1.18
C SER A 33 -5.34 17.97 -0.65
N ALA A 34 -4.64 17.27 -1.55
CA ALA A 34 -3.61 16.28 -1.21
C ALA A 34 -2.56 16.86 -0.24
N ARG A 35 -2.18 18.13 -0.45
CA ARG A 35 -1.22 18.84 0.41
C ARG A 35 -1.71 18.98 1.85
N GLN A 36 -2.99 19.29 2.05
CA GLN A 36 -3.58 19.41 3.38
C GLN A 36 -3.68 18.05 4.08
N ILE A 37 -4.06 17.00 3.34
CA ILE A 37 -4.09 15.63 3.86
C ILE A 37 -2.70 15.17 4.26
N LEU A 38 -1.68 15.40 3.43
CA LEU A 38 -0.29 15.08 3.74
C LEU A 38 0.23 15.86 4.94
N LYS A 39 -0.14 17.14 5.07
CA LYS A 39 0.23 17.95 6.24
C LYS A 39 -0.33 17.35 7.53
N ALA A 40 -1.58 16.91 7.52
CA ALA A 40 -2.20 16.24 8.66
C ALA A 40 -1.52 14.90 9.00
N LEU A 41 -1.16 14.12 7.97
CA LEU A 41 -0.46 12.84 8.14
C LEU A 41 0.98 13.00 8.65
N LYS A 42 1.68 14.04 8.22
CA LYS A 42 3.06 14.33 8.67
C LYS A 42 3.12 14.94 10.07
N SER A 43 2.04 15.54 10.56
CA SER A 43 2.00 16.14 11.88
C SER A 43 2.21 15.08 12.98
N THR A 44 3.18 15.29 13.85
CA THR A 44 3.46 14.39 14.99
C THR A 44 2.37 14.41 16.05
N LYS A 45 1.54 15.46 16.08
CA LYS A 45 0.40 15.56 16.98
C LYS A 45 -0.71 14.55 16.66
N ASN A 46 -0.84 14.19 15.40
CA ASN A 46 -1.93 13.33 14.94
C ASN A 46 -1.53 11.86 15.05
N SER A 47 -2.30 11.10 15.79
CA SER A 47 -2.16 9.64 15.91
C SER A 47 -2.82 8.90 14.74
N LYS A 48 -3.88 9.47 14.22
CA LYS A 48 -4.72 8.94 13.15
C LYS A 48 -5.35 10.10 12.37
N VAL A 49 -5.71 9.89 11.13
CA VAL A 49 -6.46 10.87 10.32
C VAL A 49 -7.67 10.20 9.71
N TYR A 50 -8.83 10.85 9.82
CA TYR A 50 -10.04 10.42 9.14
C TYR A 50 -10.27 11.25 7.90
N LEU A 51 -10.60 10.59 6.80
CA LEU A 51 -10.97 11.19 5.53
C LEU A 51 -12.40 10.78 5.20
N TYR A 52 -13.28 11.75 5.07
CA TYR A 52 -14.71 11.54 4.99
C TYR A 52 -15.31 11.98 3.65
N HIS A 53 -16.25 11.19 3.21
CA HIS A 53 -17.27 11.55 2.22
C HIS A 53 -18.50 10.66 2.42
N LYS A 54 -19.71 11.23 2.31
CA LYS A 54 -20.96 10.49 2.48
C LYS A 54 -21.12 9.26 1.56
N ASN A 55 -20.46 9.27 0.42
CA ASN A 55 -20.43 8.15 -0.52
C ASN A 55 -19.00 7.58 -0.56
N ILE A 56 -18.85 6.32 -0.15
CA ILE A 56 -17.54 5.66 -0.03
C ILE A 56 -16.85 5.48 -1.39
N ASP A 57 -17.60 5.21 -2.46
CA ASP A 57 -17.04 5.04 -3.81
C ASP A 57 -16.50 6.36 -4.37
N LYS A 58 -17.20 7.46 -4.11
CA LYS A 58 -16.72 8.80 -4.45
C LYS A 58 -15.50 9.19 -3.63
N LEU A 59 -15.48 8.83 -2.35
CA LEU A 59 -14.33 9.01 -1.49
C LEU A 59 -13.09 8.33 -2.08
N TRP A 60 -13.21 7.05 -2.40
CA TRP A 60 -12.12 6.26 -2.99
C TRP A 60 -11.64 6.83 -4.32
N LYS A 61 -12.57 7.12 -5.24
CA LYS A 61 -12.25 7.71 -6.56
C LYS A 61 -11.52 9.06 -6.43
N THR A 62 -11.94 9.90 -5.50
CA THR A 62 -11.29 11.20 -5.26
C THR A 62 -9.92 11.01 -4.62
N PHE A 63 -9.81 10.06 -3.68
CA PHE A 63 -8.55 9.73 -3.02
C PHE A 63 -7.50 9.24 -4.01
N VAL A 64 -7.82 8.28 -4.88
CA VAL A 64 -6.86 7.73 -5.86
C VAL A 64 -6.46 8.73 -6.95
N LYS A 65 -7.28 9.75 -7.22
CA LYS A 65 -6.89 10.87 -8.07
C LYS A 65 -5.82 11.75 -7.43
N GLN A 66 -5.91 11.96 -6.12
CA GLN A 66 -4.94 12.75 -5.37
C GLN A 66 -3.68 11.96 -5.01
N PHE A 67 -3.83 10.66 -4.81
CA PHE A 67 -2.77 9.71 -4.44
C PHE A 67 -2.83 8.51 -5.38
N PRO A 68 -2.17 8.57 -6.54
CA PRO A 68 -2.19 7.47 -7.50
C PRO A 68 -1.71 6.16 -6.87
N VAL A 69 -2.49 5.10 -7.09
CA VAL A 69 -2.17 3.75 -6.60
C VAL A 69 -1.20 3.08 -7.57
N ILE A 70 -0.12 2.55 -7.04
CA ILE A 70 0.81 1.69 -7.76
C ILE A 70 0.63 0.28 -7.22
N GLU A 71 0.24 -0.64 -8.08
CA GLU A 71 0.14 -2.05 -7.75
C GLU A 71 1.50 -2.71 -7.88
N ALA A 72 1.85 -3.55 -6.91
CA ALA A 72 3.03 -4.38 -6.95
C ALA A 72 2.66 -5.81 -6.60
N ALA A 73 3.38 -6.74 -7.19
CA ALA A 73 3.23 -8.16 -6.92
C ALA A 73 4.60 -8.81 -6.72
N GLY A 74 4.62 -9.89 -5.96
CA GLY A 74 5.86 -10.63 -5.68
C GLY A 74 5.55 -12.02 -5.15
N GLY A 75 6.57 -12.70 -4.65
CA GLY A 75 6.42 -14.03 -4.14
C GLY A 75 7.33 -14.33 -2.95
N LEU A 76 6.88 -15.23 -2.11
CA LEU A 76 7.71 -15.89 -1.13
C LEU A 76 8.34 -17.13 -1.81
N VAL A 77 9.65 -17.12 -1.92
CA VAL A 77 10.40 -18.20 -2.56
C VAL A 77 11.04 -19.06 -1.50
N GLU A 78 10.67 -20.34 -1.47
CA GLU A 78 11.23 -21.34 -0.59
C GLU A 78 12.15 -22.27 -1.36
N ARG A 79 13.33 -22.51 -0.84
CA ARG A 79 14.28 -23.50 -1.33
C ARG A 79 14.00 -24.87 -0.70
N THR A 80 14.42 -25.96 -1.35
CA THR A 80 14.19 -27.33 -0.90
C THR A 80 14.73 -27.66 0.49
N ASP A 81 15.66 -26.86 1.02
CA ASP A 81 16.19 -26.95 2.38
C ASP A 81 15.47 -26.03 3.39
N ASN A 82 14.22 -25.63 3.09
CA ASN A 82 13.35 -24.79 3.90
C ASN A 82 13.94 -23.37 4.18
N LYS A 83 14.78 -22.87 3.30
CA LYS A 83 15.29 -21.50 3.35
C LYS A 83 14.48 -20.61 2.45
N PHE A 84 14.21 -19.42 2.93
CA PHE A 84 13.48 -18.39 2.20
C PHE A 84 14.40 -17.34 1.62
N LEU A 85 13.97 -16.78 0.50
CA LEU A 85 14.66 -15.74 -0.16
C LEU A 85 14.19 -14.36 0.27
N PHE A 86 15.15 -13.57 0.63
CA PHE A 86 14.97 -12.14 0.82
C PHE A 86 15.97 -11.38 -0.05
N ILE A 87 15.53 -10.26 -0.59
CA ILE A 87 16.40 -9.30 -1.27
C ILE A 87 16.76 -8.17 -0.31
N PHE A 88 17.98 -7.69 -0.41
CA PHE A 88 18.43 -6.51 0.35
C PHE A 88 18.50 -5.33 -0.60
N ARG A 89 17.65 -4.31 -0.37
CA ARG A 89 17.57 -3.11 -1.19
C ARG A 89 17.20 -1.90 -0.34
N ASN A 90 17.81 -0.77 -0.60
CA ASN A 90 17.58 0.47 0.16
C ASN A 90 17.72 0.27 1.68
N ASP A 91 18.77 -0.44 2.09
CA ASP A 91 19.10 -0.76 3.50
C ASP A 91 17.99 -1.53 4.24
N LYS A 92 17.17 -2.28 3.52
CA LYS A 92 16.10 -3.10 4.08
C LYS A 92 16.03 -4.47 3.40
N TRP A 93 15.70 -5.48 4.22
CA TRP A 93 15.33 -6.78 3.71
C TRP A 93 13.88 -6.77 3.25
N ASP A 94 13.63 -7.34 2.10
CA ASP A 94 12.30 -7.38 1.49
C ASP A 94 12.12 -8.67 0.68
N LEU A 95 10.87 -8.98 0.32
CA LEU A 95 10.56 -10.07 -0.59
C LEU A 95 10.80 -9.62 -2.05
N PRO A 96 11.11 -10.55 -2.97
CA PRO A 96 11.13 -10.29 -4.39
C PRO A 96 9.78 -9.76 -4.84
N LYS A 97 9.73 -8.51 -5.31
CA LYS A 97 8.51 -7.87 -5.81
C LYS A 97 8.82 -6.73 -6.76
N GLY A 98 7.87 -6.39 -7.58
CA GLY A 98 7.94 -5.23 -8.45
C GLY A 98 6.58 -4.78 -8.93
N GLY A 99 6.55 -3.71 -9.70
CA GLY A 99 5.32 -3.13 -10.21
C GLY A 99 4.59 -4.03 -11.18
N VAL A 100 3.27 -4.02 -11.11
CA VAL A 100 2.40 -4.66 -12.12
C VAL A 100 2.37 -3.78 -13.36
N GLU A 101 2.66 -4.36 -14.53
CA GLU A 101 2.64 -3.64 -15.80
C GLU A 101 1.22 -3.45 -16.32
N LYS A 102 1.07 -2.54 -17.27
CA LYS A 102 -0.25 -2.29 -17.88
C LYS A 102 -0.77 -3.55 -18.58
N ASN A 103 -2.01 -3.93 -18.25
CA ASN A 103 -2.69 -5.12 -18.76
C ASN A 103 -2.05 -6.47 -18.35
N GLU A 104 -1.17 -6.47 -17.36
CA GLU A 104 -0.59 -7.67 -16.77
C GLU A 104 -1.48 -8.15 -15.61
N LEU A 105 -1.68 -9.47 -15.52
CA LEU A 105 -2.33 -10.05 -14.34
C LEU A 105 -1.38 -10.02 -13.15
N ILE A 106 -1.92 -9.83 -11.95
CA ILE A 106 -1.12 -9.76 -10.70
C ILE A 106 -0.27 -11.02 -10.53
N ILE A 107 -0.83 -12.20 -10.85
CA ILE A 107 -0.10 -13.48 -10.76
C ILE A 107 1.06 -13.57 -11.77
N GLU A 108 0.90 -13.00 -12.97
CA GLU A 108 1.96 -12.96 -13.99
C GLU A 108 3.08 -12.00 -13.56
N ALA A 109 2.71 -10.83 -13.04
CA ALA A 109 3.67 -9.89 -12.46
C ALA A 109 4.48 -10.54 -11.34
N ALA A 110 3.82 -11.23 -10.41
CA ALA A 110 4.48 -11.92 -9.32
C ALA A 110 5.48 -12.96 -9.81
N LYS A 111 5.11 -13.78 -10.79
CA LYS A 111 6.01 -14.77 -11.42
C LYS A 111 7.18 -14.10 -12.10
N ARG A 112 6.93 -13.05 -12.87
CA ARG A 112 7.97 -12.29 -13.59
C ARG A 112 8.98 -11.70 -12.62
N GLU A 113 8.54 -11.02 -11.57
CA GLU A 113 9.41 -10.38 -10.59
C GLU A 113 10.24 -11.39 -9.80
N VAL A 114 9.68 -12.54 -9.46
CA VAL A 114 10.43 -13.63 -8.85
C VAL A 114 11.47 -14.18 -9.81
N THR A 115 11.13 -14.41 -11.08
CA THR A 115 12.03 -14.96 -12.10
C THR A 115 13.18 -13.99 -12.42
N VAL A 116 12.91 -12.69 -12.55
CA VAL A 116 13.94 -11.65 -12.77
C VAL A 116 14.93 -11.58 -11.62
N SER A 117 14.44 -11.76 -10.39
CA SER A 117 15.30 -11.83 -9.20
C SER A 117 16.18 -13.09 -9.16
N TYR A 118 15.87 -14.13 -9.99
CA TYR A 118 16.49 -15.46 -9.99
C TYR A 118 16.75 -16.04 -11.35
N THR A 119 17.58 -15.44 -12.16
CA THR A 119 18.02 -16.02 -13.42
C THR A 119 18.85 -17.31 -13.29
N HIS A 120 19.20 -17.75 -12.06
CA HIS A 120 20.12 -18.85 -11.81
C HIS A 120 19.64 -19.92 -10.81
N LEU A 121 18.38 -19.85 -10.33
CA LEU A 121 17.86 -20.83 -9.37
C LEU A 121 16.68 -21.59 -9.94
N THR A 122 16.75 -22.92 -9.86
CA THR A 122 15.58 -23.80 -9.97
C THR A 122 14.70 -23.54 -8.76
N LEU A 123 13.48 -23.03 -9.01
CA LEU A 123 12.52 -22.70 -7.97
C LEU A 123 11.59 -23.89 -7.73
N PRO A 124 11.67 -24.58 -6.62
CA PRO A 124 10.77 -25.70 -6.35
C PRO A 124 9.38 -25.25 -5.90
N THR A 125 9.23 -24.12 -5.23
CA THR A 125 7.93 -23.65 -4.76
C THR A 125 7.89 -22.12 -4.75
N ILE A 126 6.88 -21.55 -5.40
CA ILE A 126 6.57 -20.11 -5.34
C ILE A 126 5.23 -19.95 -4.66
N LEU A 127 5.21 -19.32 -3.49
CA LEU A 127 4.01 -18.83 -2.86
C LEU A 127 3.81 -17.37 -3.27
N LEU A 128 2.72 -17.08 -3.97
CA LEU A 128 2.40 -15.73 -4.43
C LEU A 128 1.73 -14.95 -3.30
N VAL A 129 2.20 -13.77 -3.06
CA VAL A 129 1.69 -12.82 -2.06
C VAL A 129 1.31 -11.51 -2.73
#